data_8a33152c2a6154b7ab57db73f18187e6
#
_entry.id   8a33152c2a6154b7ab57db73f18187e6
#
_cell.length_a   1.000
_cell.length_b   1.000
_cell.length_c   1.000
_cell.angle_alpha   90.00
_cell.angle_beta   90.00
_cell.angle_gamma   90.00
#
_symmetry.space_group_name_H-M   'P 1'
#
loop_
_entity.id
_entity.type
_entity.pdbx_description
1 polymer ?
#
loop_
_entity_poly.entity_id
_entity_poly.type
_entity_poly.pdbx_seq_one_letter_code
_entity_poly.pdbx_strand_id
1 'polypeptide(L)'
;LKNRILIAPLKANDPITEHRLAPTSIETGGVAAVLKRGSRAIAVKGDKVIGISGFINPGNRVDVLVTVKDPKKKEEKTKTILENIQVLATGTQIQENEKGEPSPVDFYTLEVTPEEAEKLALAAAEGRLQLALRSVVDSDDVLTEGITVTQLLDSYSYPKSKSVAKVNNKVSNKKKVRRWIPRKSVTVEIIKGTEVSKKKFSQ
;
A
#
# COMPACT_ATOMS: atom_id res chain seq x y z
N LEU A 1 38.34 19.14 -15.76
CA LEU A 1 37.01 19.22 -15.12
C LEU A 1 36.20 20.48 -15.43
N LYS A 2 36.65 21.29 -16.39
CA LYS A 2 35.88 22.49 -16.77
C LYS A 2 34.52 22.08 -17.33
N ASN A 3 33.47 22.78 -16.88
CA ASN A 3 32.07 22.60 -17.32
C ASN A 3 31.45 21.20 -17.06
N ARG A 4 31.90 20.51 -16.01
CA ARG A 4 31.26 19.28 -15.55
C ARG A 4 30.38 19.55 -14.33
N ILE A 5 29.24 18.93 -14.27
CA ILE A 5 28.24 19.11 -13.21
C ILE A 5 28.41 17.98 -12.19
N LEU A 6 28.43 18.36 -10.91
CA LEU A 6 28.43 17.41 -9.79
C LEU A 6 27.00 16.94 -9.51
N ILE A 7 26.81 15.63 -9.40
CA ILE A 7 25.52 15.00 -9.05
C ILE A 7 25.46 14.61 -7.57
N ALA A 8 26.55 14.75 -6.83
CA ALA A 8 26.61 14.47 -5.40
C ALA A 8 27.39 15.59 -4.68
N PRO A 9 27.02 15.96 -3.45
CA PRO A 9 27.73 16.93 -2.66
C PRO A 9 29.18 16.46 -2.36
N LEU A 10 30.14 17.38 -2.42
CA LEU A 10 31.54 17.15 -2.06
C LEU A 10 31.88 17.91 -0.80
N LYS A 11 32.72 17.32 0.03
CA LYS A 11 33.40 18.01 1.14
C LYS A 11 34.78 18.47 0.69
N ALA A 12 35.37 19.43 1.43
CA ALA A 12 36.74 19.84 1.21
C ALA A 12 37.66 18.61 1.29
N ASN A 13 38.56 18.47 0.32
CA ASN A 13 39.52 17.37 0.13
C ASN A 13 38.92 16.06 -0.35
N ASP A 14 37.60 15.96 -0.67
CA ASP A 14 37.04 14.78 -1.32
C ASP A 14 37.61 14.64 -2.75
N PRO A 15 37.97 13.42 -3.18
CA PRO A 15 38.38 13.18 -4.55
C PRO A 15 37.20 13.31 -5.49
N ILE A 16 37.38 14.02 -6.60
CA ILE A 16 36.40 14.10 -7.67
C ILE A 16 36.56 12.88 -8.57
N THR A 17 35.61 11.97 -8.49
CA THR A 17 35.57 10.74 -9.29
C THR A 17 34.52 10.84 -10.38
N GLU A 18 34.68 10.08 -11.48
CA GLU A 18 33.81 10.17 -12.66
C GLU A 18 32.35 9.84 -12.32
N HIS A 19 32.09 8.91 -11.40
CA HIS A 19 30.71 8.57 -10.99
C HIS A 19 30.01 9.64 -10.15
N ARG A 20 30.73 10.67 -9.69
CA ARG A 20 30.14 11.85 -9.02
C ARG A 20 29.84 13.00 -9.99
N LEU A 21 30.16 12.80 -11.26
CA LEU A 21 29.95 13.78 -12.33
C LEU A 21 28.77 13.33 -13.21
N ALA A 22 27.93 14.30 -13.59
CA ALA A 22 26.91 14.05 -14.61
C ALA A 22 27.55 13.66 -15.94
N PRO A 23 26.85 12.92 -16.80
CA PRO A 23 27.27 12.69 -18.18
C PRO A 23 27.60 14.00 -18.91
N THR A 24 28.56 13.95 -19.84
CA THR A 24 29.02 15.15 -20.58
C THR A 24 27.92 15.80 -21.43
N SER A 25 26.84 15.07 -21.72
CA SER A 25 25.69 15.58 -22.46
C SER A 25 24.75 16.46 -21.62
N ILE A 26 24.98 16.57 -20.30
CA ILE A 26 24.14 17.37 -19.39
C ILE A 26 24.85 18.71 -19.13
N GLU A 27 24.24 19.79 -19.60
CA GLU A 27 24.75 21.13 -19.48
C GLU A 27 24.15 21.93 -18.31
N THR A 28 23.02 21.43 -17.74
CA THR A 28 22.33 22.11 -16.62
C THR A 28 22.41 21.26 -15.35
N GLY A 29 22.68 21.92 -14.23
CA GLY A 29 22.78 21.29 -12.92
C GLY A 29 21.41 21.08 -12.23
N GLY A 30 21.46 20.65 -10.96
CA GLY A 30 20.29 20.45 -10.14
C GLY A 30 19.54 19.13 -10.46
N VAL A 31 18.22 19.11 -10.23
CA VAL A 31 17.39 17.92 -10.42
C VAL A 31 17.43 17.41 -11.85
N ALA A 32 17.52 18.30 -12.83
CA ALA A 32 17.59 17.92 -14.24
C ALA A 32 18.81 17.05 -14.60
N ALA A 33 19.91 17.20 -13.88
CA ALA A 33 21.13 16.44 -14.11
C ALA A 33 21.07 14.98 -13.66
N VAL A 34 20.14 14.65 -12.76
CA VAL A 34 19.96 13.30 -12.20
C VAL A 34 18.74 12.57 -12.77
N LEU A 35 17.93 13.25 -13.59
CA LEU A 35 16.76 12.66 -14.23
C LEU A 35 17.16 11.60 -15.27
N LYS A 36 16.47 10.46 -15.24
CA LYS A 36 16.59 9.45 -16.29
C LYS A 36 15.93 9.94 -17.58
N ARG A 37 16.46 9.44 -18.69
CA ARG A 37 15.88 9.73 -20.01
C ARG A 37 14.42 9.26 -20.07
N GLY A 38 13.52 10.18 -20.44
CA GLY A 38 12.09 9.90 -20.52
C GLY A 38 11.31 10.19 -19.23
N SER A 39 12.01 10.43 -18.10
CA SER A 39 11.37 10.80 -16.83
C SER A 39 11.13 12.32 -16.71
N ARG A 40 10.28 12.68 -15.76
CA ARG A 40 9.96 14.06 -15.33
C ARG A 40 10.18 14.19 -13.85
N ALA A 41 10.52 15.42 -13.41
CA ALA A 41 10.57 15.77 -12.00
C ALA A 41 9.30 16.57 -11.65
N ILE A 42 8.53 16.08 -10.71
CA ILE A 42 7.35 16.78 -10.17
C ILE A 42 7.53 17.01 -8.67
N ALA A 43 7.31 18.24 -8.23
CA ALA A 43 7.28 18.57 -6.81
C ALA A 43 5.87 18.41 -6.27
N VAL A 44 5.72 17.63 -5.21
CA VAL A 44 4.48 17.47 -4.47
C VAL A 44 4.62 17.99 -3.05
N LYS A 45 3.54 18.56 -2.53
CA LYS A 45 3.47 19.01 -1.15
C LYS A 45 3.30 17.78 -0.24
N GLY A 46 4.17 17.67 0.76
CA GLY A 46 4.05 16.67 1.82
C GLY A 46 3.17 17.17 2.95
N ASP A 47 2.36 16.28 3.51
CA ASP A 47 1.61 16.59 4.73
C ASP A 47 2.46 16.25 5.96
N LYS A 48 2.76 17.27 6.78
CA LYS A 48 3.55 17.10 8.02
C LYS A 48 2.89 16.21 9.07
N VAL A 49 1.59 16.05 8.99
CA VAL A 49 0.80 15.37 10.01
C VAL A 49 1.05 13.86 10.05
N ILE A 50 1.63 13.29 9.00
CA ILE A 50 1.73 11.83 8.87
C ILE A 50 3.19 11.37 9.03
N GLY A 51 3.78 11.62 10.20
CA GLY A 51 4.87 10.86 10.83
C GLY A 51 6.18 10.58 10.09
N ILE A 52 6.25 10.79 8.76
CA ILE A 52 7.41 10.45 7.92
C ILE A 52 8.16 11.72 7.45
N SER A 53 7.64 12.91 7.75
CA SER A 53 8.35 14.19 7.51
C SER A 53 9.74 14.18 8.15
N GLY A 54 10.76 14.33 7.34
CA GLY A 54 12.16 14.31 7.77
C GLY A 54 12.88 12.95 7.63
N PHE A 55 12.17 11.84 7.43
CA PHE A 55 12.80 10.54 7.13
C PHE A 55 12.94 10.25 5.64
N ILE A 56 12.15 10.92 4.80
CA ILE A 56 12.27 10.78 3.35
C ILE A 56 13.43 11.63 2.87
N ASN A 57 14.45 10.97 2.35
CA ASN A 57 15.66 11.60 1.83
C ASN A 57 15.78 11.41 0.31
N PRO A 58 16.53 12.27 -0.39
CA PRO A 58 16.87 12.03 -1.78
C PRO A 58 17.49 10.64 -1.97
N GLY A 59 17.06 9.93 -3.00
CA GLY A 59 17.44 8.54 -3.27
C GLY A 59 16.53 7.48 -2.66
N ASN A 60 15.66 7.84 -1.70
CA ASN A 60 14.65 6.92 -1.19
C ASN A 60 13.58 6.63 -2.25
N ARG A 61 12.83 5.54 -2.04
CA ARG A 61 11.67 5.18 -2.83
C ARG A 61 10.40 5.27 -1.98
N VAL A 62 9.35 5.78 -2.60
CA VAL A 62 8.07 6.02 -1.94
C VAL A 62 6.91 5.51 -2.80
N ASP A 63 5.83 5.14 -2.13
CA ASP A 63 4.54 4.93 -2.76
C ASP A 63 3.66 6.15 -2.51
N VAL A 64 2.88 6.52 -3.52
CA VAL A 64 1.98 7.67 -3.45
C VAL A 64 0.56 7.19 -3.25
N LEU A 65 -0.02 7.58 -2.12
CA LEU A 65 -1.42 7.35 -1.80
C LEU A 65 -2.21 8.64 -2.04
N VAL A 66 -3.43 8.50 -2.53
CA VAL A 66 -4.36 9.61 -2.65
C VAL A 66 -5.66 9.30 -1.90
N THR A 67 -6.16 10.28 -1.18
CA THR A 67 -7.51 10.27 -0.61
C THR A 67 -8.37 11.22 -1.40
N VAL A 68 -9.32 10.69 -2.16
CA VAL A 68 -10.28 11.45 -2.97
C VAL A 68 -11.71 11.13 -2.59
N LYS A 69 -12.61 12.07 -2.82
CA LYS A 69 -14.04 11.86 -2.65
C LYS A 69 -14.62 11.24 -3.93
N ASP A 70 -15.20 10.04 -3.82
CA ASP A 70 -15.87 9.39 -4.96
C ASP A 70 -17.08 10.23 -5.38
N PRO A 71 -17.12 10.76 -6.61
CA PRO A 71 -18.22 11.61 -7.06
C PRO A 71 -19.57 10.88 -7.12
N LYS A 72 -19.57 9.56 -7.28
CA LYS A 72 -20.79 8.74 -7.38
C LYS A 72 -21.33 8.35 -6.01
N LYS A 73 -20.46 7.94 -5.10
CA LYS A 73 -20.84 7.43 -3.77
C LYS A 73 -20.78 8.49 -2.67
N LYS A 74 -20.16 9.65 -2.93
CA LYS A 74 -19.89 10.72 -1.96
C LYS A 74 -19.07 10.26 -0.74
N GLU A 75 -18.43 9.12 -0.82
CA GLU A 75 -17.53 8.56 0.19
C GLU A 75 -16.09 8.91 -0.12
N GLU A 76 -15.28 9.09 0.91
CA GLU A 76 -13.83 9.21 0.73
C GLU A 76 -13.23 7.82 0.50
N LYS A 77 -12.36 7.72 -0.50
CA LYS A 77 -11.60 6.52 -0.84
C LYS A 77 -10.12 6.84 -0.87
N THR A 78 -9.35 6.03 -0.17
CA THR A 78 -7.88 6.08 -0.22
C THR A 78 -7.36 4.93 -1.06
N LYS A 79 -6.43 5.23 -1.97
CA LYS A 79 -5.81 4.24 -2.84
C LYS A 79 -4.36 4.61 -3.13
N THR A 80 -3.48 3.62 -3.24
CA THR A 80 -2.14 3.78 -3.82
C THR A 80 -2.28 3.98 -5.34
N ILE A 81 -1.74 5.07 -5.85
CA ILE A 81 -1.83 5.44 -7.27
C ILE A 81 -0.52 5.27 -8.01
N LEU A 82 0.61 5.43 -7.32
CA LEU A 82 1.95 5.21 -7.84
C LEU A 82 2.75 4.44 -6.80
N GLU A 83 3.59 3.52 -7.26
CA GLU A 83 4.44 2.69 -6.42
C GLU A 83 5.90 2.82 -6.86
N ASN A 84 6.82 2.62 -5.91
CA ASN A 84 8.25 2.55 -6.18
C ASN A 84 8.86 3.81 -6.84
N ILE A 85 8.35 5.00 -6.53
CA ILE A 85 8.76 6.28 -7.10
C ILE A 85 10.01 6.80 -6.40
N GLN A 86 11.02 7.20 -7.17
CA GLN A 86 12.27 7.73 -6.63
C GLN A 86 12.11 9.19 -6.22
N VAL A 87 12.59 9.53 -5.01
CA VAL A 87 12.70 10.89 -4.52
C VAL A 87 14.03 11.48 -5.01
N LEU A 88 13.97 12.56 -5.76
CA LEU A 88 15.15 13.25 -6.30
C LEU A 88 15.67 14.35 -5.38
N ALA A 89 14.75 15.08 -4.77
CA ALA A 89 15.08 16.16 -3.86
C ALA A 89 13.99 16.33 -2.80
N THR A 90 14.37 16.89 -1.66
CA THR A 90 13.48 17.31 -0.59
C THR A 90 13.78 18.77 -0.24
N GLY A 91 12.77 19.51 0.17
CA GLY A 91 12.94 20.90 0.57
C GLY A 91 11.79 21.37 1.43
N THR A 92 12.03 22.40 2.23
CA THR A 92 11.03 23.04 3.06
C THR A 92 10.87 24.48 2.62
N GLN A 93 9.64 24.92 2.41
CA GLN A 93 9.29 26.31 2.12
C GLN A 93 8.36 26.85 3.21
N ILE A 94 8.48 28.13 3.50
CA ILE A 94 7.57 28.81 4.41
C ILE A 94 6.37 29.30 3.58
N GLN A 95 5.17 28.83 3.91
CA GLN A 95 3.91 29.27 3.33
C GLN A 95 2.99 29.79 4.43
N GLU A 96 2.09 30.70 4.10
CA GLU A 96 1.08 31.15 5.04
C GLU A 96 0.00 30.06 5.18
N ASN A 97 -0.37 29.75 6.44
CA ASN A 97 -1.48 28.85 6.72
C ASN A 97 -2.83 29.58 6.55
N GLU A 98 -3.93 28.90 6.72
CA GLU A 98 -5.30 29.48 6.63
C GLU A 98 -5.55 30.65 7.61
N LYS A 99 -4.69 30.79 8.63
CA LYS A 99 -4.76 31.89 9.61
C LYS A 99 -3.81 33.05 9.30
N GLY A 100 -3.09 33.01 8.17
CA GLY A 100 -2.10 34.00 7.78
C GLY A 100 -0.77 33.92 8.52
N GLU A 101 -0.51 32.81 9.26
CA GLU A 101 0.74 32.62 9.98
C GLU A 101 1.73 31.84 9.14
N PRO A 102 3.04 32.18 9.17
CA PRO A 102 4.07 31.44 8.44
C PRO A 102 4.19 30.02 8.97
N SER A 103 3.99 29.04 8.11
CA SER A 103 4.11 27.62 8.41
C SER A 103 5.07 26.92 7.44
N PRO A 104 6.02 26.15 7.93
CA PRO A 104 6.91 25.40 7.07
C PRO A 104 6.15 24.25 6.39
N VAL A 105 6.31 24.10 5.08
CA VAL A 105 5.74 23.06 4.25
C VAL A 105 6.85 22.30 3.57
N ASP A 106 6.81 20.98 3.68
CA ASP A 106 7.80 20.13 3.02
C ASP A 106 7.34 19.79 1.60
N PHE A 107 8.29 19.82 0.67
CA PHE A 107 8.10 19.45 -0.72
C PHE A 107 9.03 18.30 -1.07
N TYR A 108 8.52 17.37 -1.84
CA TYR A 108 9.25 16.22 -2.35
C TYR A 108 9.23 16.23 -3.87
N THR A 109 10.43 16.22 -4.48
CA THR A 109 10.55 16.14 -5.93
C THR A 109 10.68 14.68 -6.32
N LEU A 110 9.72 14.19 -7.09
CA LEU A 110 9.58 12.79 -7.49
C LEU A 110 9.98 12.60 -8.95
N GLU A 111 10.65 11.49 -9.25
CA GLU A 111 10.95 11.05 -10.62
C GLU A 111 9.79 10.18 -11.12
N VAL A 112 9.09 10.65 -12.14
CA VAL A 112 7.91 9.99 -12.70
C VAL A 112 7.96 9.94 -14.22
N THR A 113 7.27 9.00 -14.83
CA THR A 113 6.99 8.97 -16.27
C THR A 113 5.96 10.06 -16.63
N PRO A 114 5.79 10.42 -17.91
CA PRO A 114 4.74 11.37 -18.32
C PRO A 114 3.34 10.95 -17.89
N GLU A 115 3.00 9.66 -18.02
CA GLU A 115 1.68 9.13 -17.65
C GLU A 115 1.45 9.16 -16.13
N GLU A 116 2.49 8.85 -15.34
CA GLU A 116 2.44 8.97 -13.89
C GLU A 116 2.35 10.42 -13.44
N ALA A 117 2.99 11.35 -14.19
CA ALA A 117 2.92 12.77 -13.96
C ALA A 117 1.49 13.30 -14.07
N GLU A 118 0.76 12.87 -15.11
CA GLU A 118 -0.65 13.23 -15.31
C GLU A 118 -1.54 12.71 -14.18
N LYS A 119 -1.35 11.44 -13.78
CA LYS A 119 -2.06 10.85 -12.63
C LYS A 119 -1.80 11.62 -11.34
N LEU A 120 -0.53 11.96 -11.10
CA LEU A 120 -0.10 12.67 -9.90
C LEU A 120 -0.66 14.10 -9.86
N ALA A 121 -0.65 14.81 -11.00
CA ALA A 121 -1.18 16.15 -11.11
C ALA A 121 -2.70 16.19 -10.84
N LEU A 122 -3.45 15.24 -11.42
CA LEU A 122 -4.88 15.12 -11.15
C LEU A 122 -5.16 14.77 -9.68
N ALA A 123 -4.40 13.83 -9.13
CA ALA A 123 -4.54 13.42 -7.74
C ALA A 123 -4.24 14.57 -6.76
N ALA A 124 -3.25 15.41 -7.08
CA ALA A 124 -2.90 16.59 -6.28
C ALA A 124 -3.99 17.68 -6.33
N ALA A 125 -4.69 17.81 -7.46
CA ALA A 125 -5.78 18.78 -7.63
C ALA A 125 -7.08 18.35 -6.94
N GLU A 126 -7.42 17.06 -7.00
CA GLU A 126 -8.72 16.54 -6.56
C GLU A 126 -8.68 15.91 -5.15
N GLY A 127 -7.51 15.65 -4.61
CA GLY A 127 -7.38 14.92 -3.36
C GLY A 127 -6.22 15.35 -2.48
N ARG A 128 -6.06 14.61 -1.39
CA ARG A 128 -4.91 14.75 -0.48
C ARG A 128 -3.91 13.65 -0.76
N LEU A 129 -2.67 14.05 -1.02
CA LEU A 129 -1.56 13.13 -1.25
C LEU A 129 -0.85 12.77 0.04
N GLN A 130 -0.46 11.51 0.15
CA GLN A 130 0.37 10.97 1.22
C GLN A 130 1.50 10.14 0.61
N LEU A 131 2.69 10.25 1.18
CA LEU A 131 3.84 9.47 0.76
C LEU A 131 4.13 8.39 1.81
N ALA A 132 4.23 7.15 1.37
CA ALA A 132 4.67 6.03 2.19
C ALA A 132 6.10 5.66 1.81
N LEU A 133 7.00 5.63 2.79
CA LEU A 133 8.40 5.24 2.55
C LEU A 133 8.46 3.73 2.29
N ARG A 134 9.03 3.35 1.16
CA ARG A 134 9.19 1.95 0.77
C ARG A 134 10.48 1.36 1.32
N SER A 135 10.45 0.09 1.68
CA SER A 135 11.65 -0.65 2.07
C SER A 135 12.62 -0.76 0.90
N VAL A 136 13.91 -0.64 1.18
CA VAL A 136 14.99 -0.70 0.16
C VAL A 136 15.05 -2.08 -0.54
N VAL A 137 14.62 -3.14 0.15
CA VAL A 137 14.65 -4.51 -0.36
C VAL A 137 13.34 -4.92 -1.05
N ASP A 138 12.31 -4.08 -0.97
CA ASP A 138 11.02 -4.39 -1.56
C ASP A 138 10.91 -3.81 -2.98
N SER A 139 10.77 -4.68 -3.96
CA SER A 139 10.64 -4.34 -5.38
C SER A 139 9.29 -4.74 -5.98
N ASP A 140 8.42 -5.42 -5.20
CA ASP A 140 7.19 -6.01 -5.71
C ASP A 140 6.07 -4.97 -5.79
N ASP A 141 5.43 -4.82 -6.94
CA ASP A 141 4.26 -3.96 -7.09
C ASP A 141 3.03 -4.67 -6.54
N VAL A 142 2.31 -4.00 -5.63
CA VAL A 142 1.13 -4.54 -4.98
C VAL A 142 -0.11 -3.76 -5.40
N LEU A 143 -0.86 -4.31 -6.33
CA LEU A 143 -2.12 -3.71 -6.76
C LEU A 143 -3.17 -3.79 -5.64
N THR A 144 -3.54 -2.64 -5.09
CA THR A 144 -4.60 -2.52 -4.08
C THR A 144 -5.90 -2.01 -4.71
N GLU A 145 -7.03 -2.49 -4.22
CA GLU A 145 -8.34 -1.95 -4.65
C GLU A 145 -8.64 -0.58 -4.02
N GLY A 146 -7.88 -0.22 -3.00
CA GLY A 146 -8.14 0.94 -2.15
C GLY A 146 -9.23 0.67 -1.12
N ILE A 147 -9.34 1.54 -0.10
CA ILE A 147 -10.25 1.38 1.02
C ILE A 147 -11.16 2.59 1.16
N THR A 148 -12.44 2.36 1.48
CA THR A 148 -13.40 3.40 1.82
C THR A 148 -13.57 3.52 3.33
N VAL A 149 -14.14 4.64 3.81
CA VAL A 149 -14.40 4.85 5.25
C VAL A 149 -15.29 3.73 5.81
N THR A 150 -16.30 3.29 5.07
CA THR A 150 -17.18 2.19 5.49
C THR A 150 -16.41 0.89 5.69
N GLN A 151 -15.56 0.51 4.73
CA GLN A 151 -14.72 -0.69 4.83
C GLN A 151 -13.69 -0.58 5.97
N LEU A 152 -13.13 0.60 6.19
CA LEU A 152 -12.20 0.84 7.28
C LEU A 152 -12.87 0.61 8.63
N LEU A 153 -14.07 1.14 8.84
CA LEU A 153 -14.83 0.96 10.08
C LEU A 153 -15.29 -0.49 10.28
N ASP A 154 -15.68 -1.17 9.21
CA ASP A 154 -16.08 -2.58 9.26
C ASP A 154 -14.91 -3.50 9.63
N SER A 155 -13.67 -3.17 9.24
CA SER A 155 -12.48 -3.96 9.57
C SER A 155 -12.15 -3.94 11.08
N TYR A 156 -12.57 -2.91 11.81
CA TYR A 156 -12.43 -2.80 13.26
C TYR A 156 -13.67 -3.25 14.03
N SER A 157 -14.75 -3.63 13.32
CA SER A 157 -15.94 -4.17 13.97
C SER A 157 -15.65 -5.59 14.47
N TYR A 158 -15.92 -5.87 15.75
CA TYR A 158 -15.95 -7.24 16.24
C TYR A 158 -16.84 -8.07 15.29
N PRO A 159 -16.46 -9.29 14.91
CA PRO A 159 -17.32 -10.12 14.10
C PRO A 159 -18.64 -10.27 14.87
N LYS A 160 -19.68 -9.59 14.40
CA LYS A 160 -21.03 -9.84 14.88
C LYS A 160 -21.23 -11.33 14.74
N SER A 161 -21.30 -12.04 15.87
CA SER A 161 -21.74 -13.44 15.91
C SER A 161 -22.87 -13.55 14.89
N LYS A 162 -22.67 -14.37 13.86
CA LYS A 162 -23.72 -14.63 12.86
C LYS A 162 -24.95 -15.01 13.67
N SER A 163 -25.89 -14.08 13.80
CA SER A 163 -27.18 -14.37 14.39
C SER A 163 -27.68 -15.58 13.62
N VAL A 164 -27.79 -16.70 14.33
CA VAL A 164 -28.38 -17.94 13.79
C VAL A 164 -29.68 -17.49 13.14
N ALA A 165 -29.72 -17.55 11.81
CA ALA A 165 -30.91 -17.19 11.06
C ALA A 165 -32.04 -17.95 11.70
N LYS A 166 -33.01 -17.25 12.30
CA LYS A 166 -34.25 -17.84 12.78
C LYS A 166 -34.84 -18.58 11.59
N VAL A 167 -34.63 -19.87 11.54
CA VAL A 167 -35.32 -20.74 10.61
C VAL A 167 -36.81 -20.55 10.92
N ASN A 168 -37.47 -19.77 10.09
CA ASN A 168 -38.94 -19.72 10.10
C ASN A 168 -39.48 -21.11 9.73
N ASN A 169 -39.69 -21.93 10.74
CA ASN A 169 -40.42 -23.16 10.60
C ASN A 169 -41.86 -22.79 10.21
N LYS A 170 -42.12 -22.61 8.92
CA LYS A 170 -43.46 -22.87 8.38
C LYS A 170 -43.71 -24.38 8.56
N VAL A 171 -44.48 -24.68 9.57
CA VAL A 171 -44.97 -26.03 9.83
C VAL A 171 -45.76 -26.50 8.59
N SER A 172 -45.07 -27.17 7.69
CA SER A 172 -45.72 -27.95 6.63
C SER A 172 -46.02 -29.30 7.22
N ASN A 173 -47.30 -29.58 7.37
CA ASN A 173 -47.84 -30.85 7.91
C ASN A 173 -47.61 -31.99 6.89
N LYS A 174 -46.34 -32.43 6.72
CA LYS A 174 -45.98 -33.62 5.95
C LYS A 174 -45.77 -34.77 6.91
N LYS A 175 -46.58 -35.85 6.73
CA LYS A 175 -46.53 -37.13 7.44
C LYS A 175 -45.08 -37.58 7.66
N LYS A 176 -44.69 -37.81 8.94
CA LYS A 176 -43.38 -38.36 9.32
C LYS A 176 -43.22 -39.76 8.71
N VAL A 177 -42.48 -39.86 7.64
CA VAL A 177 -41.90 -41.13 7.20
C VAL A 177 -40.73 -41.43 8.13
N ARG A 178 -40.89 -42.48 8.96
CA ARG A 178 -39.81 -42.99 9.83
C ARG A 178 -38.68 -43.50 8.92
N ARG A 179 -37.66 -42.70 8.75
CA ARG A 179 -36.44 -43.11 8.06
C ARG A 179 -35.68 -44.07 9.00
N TRP A 180 -35.60 -45.33 8.62
CA TRP A 180 -34.80 -46.32 9.32
C TRP A 180 -33.30 -45.91 9.19
N ILE A 181 -32.65 -45.64 10.32
CA ILE A 181 -31.23 -45.33 10.38
C ILE A 181 -30.52 -46.60 10.81
N PRO A 182 -29.68 -47.22 9.96
CA PRO A 182 -28.96 -48.43 10.36
C PRO A 182 -28.00 -48.08 11.51
N ARG A 183 -28.10 -48.87 12.61
CA ARG A 183 -27.20 -48.73 13.75
C ARG A 183 -25.77 -49.09 13.31
N LYS A 184 -24.81 -48.27 13.62
CA LYS A 184 -23.39 -48.53 13.37
C LYS A 184 -22.95 -49.69 14.26
N SER A 185 -22.50 -50.79 13.68
CA SER A 185 -21.92 -51.91 14.43
C SER A 185 -20.40 -51.91 14.24
N VAL A 186 -19.69 -52.10 15.32
CA VAL A 186 -18.21 -52.24 15.33
C VAL A 186 -17.88 -53.73 15.50
N THR A 187 -17.06 -54.26 14.60
CA THR A 187 -16.57 -55.64 14.67
C THR A 187 -15.16 -55.62 15.23
N VAL A 188 -14.92 -56.32 16.31
CA VAL A 188 -13.58 -56.42 16.95
C VAL A 188 -13.09 -57.85 16.74
N GLU A 189 -11.88 -57.98 16.25
CA GLU A 189 -11.16 -59.23 16.14
C GLU A 189 -10.37 -59.48 17.43
N ILE A 190 -10.60 -60.60 18.06
CA ILE A 190 -9.90 -61.01 19.27
C ILE A 190 -8.96 -62.16 18.88
N ILE A 191 -7.65 -61.93 19.03
CA ILE A 191 -6.62 -62.92 18.76
C ILE A 191 -6.12 -63.49 20.08
N LYS A 192 -6.31 -64.79 20.27
CA LYS A 192 -5.74 -65.55 21.41
C LYS A 192 -4.86 -66.66 20.89
N GLY A 193 -3.54 -66.47 20.93
CA GLY A 193 -2.57 -67.39 20.34
C GLY A 193 -2.79 -67.52 18.83
N THR A 194 -3.06 -68.71 18.34
CA THR A 194 -3.31 -68.99 16.92
C THR A 194 -4.79 -68.92 16.52
N GLU A 195 -5.69 -68.64 17.47
CA GLU A 195 -7.14 -68.59 17.21
C GLU A 195 -7.60 -67.11 17.07
N VAL A 196 -8.32 -66.82 15.97
CA VAL A 196 -8.92 -65.51 15.68
C VAL A 196 -10.43 -65.61 15.76
N SER A 197 -11.07 -64.89 16.68
CA SER A 197 -12.53 -64.83 16.79
C SER A 197 -13.01 -63.41 16.54
N LYS A 198 -14.15 -63.25 15.81
CA LYS A 198 -14.78 -61.96 15.52
C LYS A 198 -16.02 -61.75 16.38
N LYS A 199 -16.08 -60.65 17.15
CA LYS A 199 -17.25 -60.31 17.95
C LYS A 199 -17.82 -58.95 17.50
N LYS A 200 -19.11 -58.93 17.19
CA LYS A 200 -19.83 -57.77 16.69
C LYS A 200 -20.58 -57.07 17.83
N PHE A 201 -20.34 -55.79 18.03
CA PHE A 201 -21.03 -54.97 19.02
C PHE A 201 -21.91 -53.96 18.29
N SER A 202 -23.20 -53.89 18.66
CA SER A 202 -24.14 -52.88 18.19
C SER A 202 -24.41 -51.90 19.32
N GLN A 203 -24.21 -50.61 19.04
CA GLN A 203 -24.65 -49.51 19.93
C GLN A 203 -26.11 -49.19 19.69
#